data_0b3a0d29d53dc4abb59b4494d34675f0
#
_entry.id   0b3a0d29d53dc4abb59b4494d34675f0
#
_cell.length_a   1.000
_cell.length_b   1.000
_cell.length_c   1.000
_cell.angle_alpha   90.00
_cell.angle_beta   90.00
_cell.angle_gamma   90.00
#
_symmetry.space_group_name_H-M   'P 1'
#
loop_
_entity.id
_entity.type
_entity.pdbx_description
1 polymer ?
#
loop_
_entity_poly.entity_id
_entity_poly.type
_entity_poly.pdbx_seq_one_letter_code
_entity_poly.pdbx_strand_id
1 'polypeptide(L)'
;MASQVQIAKLALQHIGDRYDISDIDEESVEAEQINLIWDDTRDELLRRYPWRFAKKYTNPAALSVTVPGLWTYAYQYPSACVMIRGITNPLGVNVAALKFEIALLEDDTKVILTDEASAEVFYTSQVTDTT
;
A
#
# COMPACT_ATOMS: atom_id res chain seq x y z
N MET A 1 18.99 1.55 1.17
CA MET A 1 18.06 2.63 0.85
C MET A 1 18.44 3.91 1.57
N ALA A 2 18.20 5.06 0.96
CA ALA A 2 18.45 6.34 1.58
C ALA A 2 17.49 6.58 2.76
N SER A 3 17.97 7.24 3.80
CA SER A 3 17.12 7.61 4.92
C SER A 3 16.16 8.74 4.53
N GLN A 4 15.11 8.92 5.32
CA GLN A 4 14.15 10.00 5.11
C GLN A 4 14.84 11.38 5.11
N VAL A 5 15.79 11.58 6.02
CA VAL A 5 16.57 12.84 6.10
C VAL A 5 17.38 13.06 4.83
N GLN A 6 18.04 12.01 4.32
CA GLN A 6 18.83 12.12 3.09
C GLN A 6 17.96 12.50 1.88
N ILE A 7 16.79 11.88 1.77
CA ILE A 7 15.84 12.20 0.69
C ILE A 7 15.35 13.65 0.82
N ALA A 8 15.05 14.08 2.04
CA ALA A 8 14.64 15.46 2.32
C ALA A 8 15.72 16.47 1.94
N LYS A 9 16.99 16.18 2.28
CA LYS A 9 18.14 17.01 1.91
C LYS A 9 18.26 17.16 0.39
N LEU A 10 18.13 16.05 -0.33
CA LEU A 10 18.21 16.06 -1.79
C LEU A 10 17.07 16.89 -2.40
N ALA A 11 15.86 16.76 -1.87
CA ALA A 11 14.72 17.53 -2.34
C ALA A 11 14.94 19.04 -2.16
N LEU A 12 15.45 19.43 -0.99
CA LEU A 12 15.75 20.84 -0.71
C LEU A 12 16.86 21.37 -1.62
N GLN A 13 17.88 20.58 -1.89
CA GLN A 13 18.94 20.96 -2.82
C GLN A 13 18.40 21.21 -4.23
N HIS A 14 17.47 20.39 -4.69
CA HIS A 14 16.87 20.53 -6.02
C HIS A 14 16.07 21.83 -6.19
N ILE A 15 15.49 22.34 -5.12
CA ILE A 15 14.76 23.62 -5.18
C ILE A 15 15.63 24.83 -4.79
N GLY A 16 16.92 24.59 -4.52
CA GLY A 16 17.86 25.67 -4.20
C GLY A 16 17.83 26.13 -2.75
N ASP A 17 17.16 25.41 -1.88
CA ASP A 17 17.16 25.72 -0.44
C ASP A 17 18.51 25.35 0.17
N ARG A 18 19.07 26.24 0.95
CA ARG A 18 20.38 26.03 1.58
C ARG A 18 20.28 25.49 3.00
N TYR A 19 19.07 25.34 3.52
CA TYR A 19 18.90 24.81 4.87
C TYR A 19 19.27 23.33 4.93
N ASP A 20 20.06 22.96 5.94
CA ASP A 20 20.50 21.59 6.14
C ASP A 20 19.71 20.98 7.30
N ILE A 21 18.82 20.03 6.97
CA ILE A 21 18.03 19.30 7.95
C ILE A 21 18.90 18.22 8.59
N SER A 22 19.09 18.30 9.92
CA SER A 22 19.84 17.29 10.66
C SER A 22 18.96 16.15 11.18
N ASP A 23 17.69 16.43 11.44
CA ASP A 23 16.72 15.46 11.92
C ASP A 23 15.35 15.78 11.31
N ILE A 24 14.63 14.73 10.89
CA ILE A 24 13.30 14.92 10.29
C ILE A 24 12.29 15.48 11.30
N ASP A 25 12.51 15.23 12.58
CA ASP A 25 11.63 15.74 13.65
C ASP A 25 12.08 17.07 14.23
N GLU A 26 13.08 17.71 13.65
CA GLU A 26 13.51 19.03 14.12
C GLU A 26 12.45 20.12 13.90
N GLU A 27 12.50 21.17 14.73
CA GLU A 27 11.52 22.28 14.69
C GLU A 27 11.89 23.34 13.65
N SER A 28 12.12 22.93 12.40
CA SER A 28 12.36 23.87 11.30
C SER A 28 11.19 23.88 10.34
N VAL A 29 10.99 24.99 9.62
CA VAL A 29 9.93 25.10 8.61
C VAL A 29 10.11 24.03 7.54
N GLU A 30 11.34 23.79 7.12
CA GLU A 30 11.67 22.80 6.10
C GLU A 30 11.28 21.40 6.55
N ALA A 31 11.63 20.99 7.77
CA ALA A 31 11.27 19.69 8.31
C ALA A 31 9.77 19.54 8.49
N GLU A 32 9.09 20.57 8.98
CA GLU A 32 7.64 20.55 9.15
C GLU A 32 6.90 20.38 7.81
N GLN A 33 7.33 21.10 6.78
CA GLN A 33 6.73 21.00 5.45
C GLN A 33 6.93 19.60 4.84
N ILE A 34 8.12 19.04 5.01
CA ILE A 34 8.41 17.70 4.50
C ILE A 34 7.57 16.64 5.23
N ASN A 35 7.47 16.73 6.55
CA ASN A 35 6.64 15.80 7.34
C ASN A 35 5.17 15.88 6.96
N LEU A 36 4.68 17.06 6.62
CA LEU A 36 3.28 17.26 6.25
C LEU A 36 2.90 16.47 4.98
N ILE A 37 3.80 16.36 4.04
CA ILE A 37 3.50 15.74 2.75
C ILE A 37 4.14 14.36 2.57
N TRP A 38 4.98 13.91 3.51
CA TRP A 38 5.79 12.71 3.35
C TRP A 38 4.97 11.45 3.11
N ASP A 39 4.01 11.18 4.01
CA ASP A 39 3.23 9.95 3.96
C ASP A 39 2.38 9.88 2.69
N ASP A 40 1.71 10.97 2.33
CA ASP A 40 0.86 11.02 1.15
C ASP A 40 1.67 10.86 -0.13
N THR A 41 2.82 11.52 -0.22
CA THR A 41 3.70 11.42 -1.39
C THR A 41 4.27 10.01 -1.54
N ARG A 42 4.70 9.41 -0.43
CA ARG A 42 5.19 8.02 -0.41
C ARG A 42 4.12 7.06 -0.92
N ASP A 43 2.93 7.16 -0.38
CA ASP A 43 1.83 6.25 -0.73
C ASP A 43 1.39 6.44 -2.19
N GLU A 44 1.39 7.66 -2.68
CA GLU A 44 1.08 7.94 -4.08
C GLU A 44 2.10 7.32 -5.02
N LEU A 45 3.39 7.46 -4.72
CA LEU A 45 4.45 6.84 -5.52
C LEU A 45 4.35 5.31 -5.52
N LEU A 46 4.02 4.73 -4.37
CA LEU A 46 3.85 3.28 -4.27
C LEU A 46 2.65 2.79 -5.09
N ARG A 47 1.61 3.58 -5.24
CA ARG A 47 0.45 3.23 -6.07
C ARG A 47 0.74 3.26 -7.57
N ARG A 48 1.64 4.12 -8.01
CA ARG A 48 1.88 4.37 -9.43
C ARG A 48 2.50 3.20 -10.17
N TYR A 49 3.23 2.33 -9.45
CA TYR A 49 3.97 1.25 -10.07
C TYR A 49 4.04 0.05 -9.12
N PRO A 50 3.97 -1.19 -9.63
CA PRO A 50 4.09 -2.38 -8.78
C PRO A 50 5.56 -2.66 -8.42
N TRP A 51 6.11 -1.87 -7.53
CA TRP A 51 7.50 -1.96 -7.09
C TRP A 51 7.79 -3.32 -6.46
N ARG A 52 8.87 -3.96 -6.87
CA ARG A 52 9.26 -5.28 -6.35
C ARG A 52 9.55 -5.26 -4.86
N PHE A 53 10.21 -4.21 -4.38
CA PHE A 53 10.57 -4.09 -2.97
C PHE A 53 9.35 -3.91 -2.05
N ALA A 54 8.23 -3.51 -2.60
CA ALA A 54 6.98 -3.29 -1.85
C ALA A 54 5.94 -4.38 -2.10
N LYS A 55 6.26 -5.37 -2.92
CA LYS A 55 5.32 -6.43 -3.29
C LYS A 55 5.25 -7.49 -2.19
N LYS A 56 4.05 -7.80 -1.74
CA LYS A 56 3.80 -8.86 -0.76
C LYS A 56 2.69 -9.77 -1.22
N TYR A 57 2.75 -11.02 -0.76
CA TYR A 57 1.72 -12.03 -0.97
C TYR A 57 1.10 -12.39 0.36
N THR A 58 -0.20 -12.64 0.38
CA THR A 58 -0.90 -13.09 1.58
C THR A 58 -2.07 -13.98 1.21
N ASN A 59 -2.41 -14.90 2.11
CA ASN A 59 -3.63 -15.70 2.02
C ASN A 59 -4.61 -15.14 3.05
N PRO A 60 -5.44 -14.14 2.70
CA PRO A 60 -6.31 -13.51 3.68
C PRO A 60 -7.40 -14.47 4.16
N ALA A 61 -7.85 -14.25 5.39
CA ALA A 61 -8.91 -15.04 5.96
C ALA A 61 -10.24 -14.69 5.30
N ALA A 62 -11.03 -15.71 4.96
CA ALA A 62 -12.40 -15.53 4.51
C ALA A 62 -13.26 -15.04 5.68
N LEU A 63 -14.09 -14.04 5.42
CA LEU A 63 -14.95 -13.45 6.43
C LEU A 63 -16.32 -14.13 6.44
N SER A 64 -16.85 -14.38 7.63
CA SER A 64 -18.20 -14.95 7.82
C SER A 64 -19.24 -13.82 7.86
N VAL A 65 -19.42 -13.17 6.70
CA VAL A 65 -20.33 -12.04 6.55
C VAL A 65 -21.23 -12.26 5.36
N THR A 66 -22.33 -11.49 5.27
CA THR A 66 -23.15 -11.47 4.06
C THR A 66 -22.34 -10.79 2.96
N VAL A 67 -22.00 -11.55 1.92
CA VAL A 67 -21.19 -11.04 0.81
C VAL A 67 -22.09 -10.19 -0.10
N PRO A 68 -21.74 -8.92 -0.33
CA PRO A 68 -22.54 -8.06 -1.17
C PRO A 68 -22.40 -8.40 -2.66
N GLY A 69 -23.40 -7.98 -3.44
CA GLY A 69 -23.41 -8.16 -4.88
C GLY A 69 -23.53 -9.63 -5.28
N LEU A 70 -22.91 -9.99 -6.38
CA LEU A 70 -22.92 -11.34 -6.94
C LEU A 70 -21.67 -12.16 -6.60
N TRP A 71 -20.85 -11.67 -5.69
CA TRP A 71 -19.61 -12.33 -5.28
C TRP A 71 -19.90 -13.48 -4.32
N THR A 72 -19.02 -14.49 -4.34
CA THR A 72 -19.15 -15.68 -3.50
C THR A 72 -18.44 -15.52 -2.15
N TYR A 73 -17.27 -14.86 -2.14
CA TYR A 73 -16.43 -14.75 -0.96
C TYR A 73 -16.03 -13.32 -0.68
N ALA A 74 -15.88 -13.00 0.62
CA ALA A 74 -15.29 -11.76 1.09
C ALA A 74 -14.07 -12.10 1.94
N TYR A 75 -12.94 -11.48 1.62
CA TYR A 75 -11.68 -11.70 2.34
C TYR A 75 -11.25 -10.43 3.05
N GLN A 76 -10.52 -10.62 4.15
CA GLN A 76 -9.97 -9.51 4.92
C GLN A 76 -8.96 -8.73 4.09
N TYR A 77 -9.10 -7.40 4.09
CA TYR A 77 -8.12 -6.53 3.42
C TYR A 77 -6.82 -6.52 4.21
N PRO A 78 -5.65 -6.70 3.56
CA PRO A 78 -4.37 -6.73 4.28
C PRO A 78 -4.08 -5.42 5.00
N SER A 79 -3.44 -5.50 6.16
CA SER A 79 -2.98 -4.31 6.87
C SER A 79 -1.81 -3.67 6.12
N ALA A 80 -1.64 -2.36 6.28
CA ALA A 80 -0.58 -1.60 5.61
C ALA A 80 -0.52 -1.83 4.09
N CYS A 81 -1.67 -2.02 3.47
CA CYS A 81 -1.80 -2.23 2.03
C CYS A 81 -2.10 -0.91 1.34
N VAL A 82 -1.26 -0.53 0.38
CA VAL A 82 -1.47 0.67 -0.44
C VAL A 82 -2.45 0.36 -1.56
N MET A 83 -2.27 -0.78 -2.21
CA MET A 83 -3.12 -1.17 -3.34
C MET A 83 -3.06 -2.67 -3.58
N ILE A 84 -4.22 -3.30 -3.78
CA ILE A 84 -4.28 -4.70 -4.21
C ILE A 84 -3.94 -4.73 -5.69
N ARG A 85 -2.97 -5.57 -6.07
CA ARG A 85 -2.53 -5.71 -7.46
C ARG A 85 -3.21 -6.86 -8.19
N GLY A 86 -3.59 -7.89 -7.47
CA GLY A 86 -4.27 -9.02 -8.09
C GLY A 86 -4.49 -10.18 -7.15
N ILE A 87 -5.17 -11.19 -7.65
CA ILE A 87 -5.48 -12.42 -6.94
C ILE A 87 -5.00 -13.59 -7.80
N THR A 88 -4.39 -14.58 -7.15
CA THR A 88 -3.98 -15.83 -7.80
C THR A 88 -4.74 -16.99 -7.18
N ASN A 89 -4.83 -18.09 -7.91
CA ASN A 89 -5.42 -19.29 -7.36
C ASN A 89 -4.34 -20.13 -6.66
N PRO A 90 -4.72 -20.95 -5.65
CA PRO A 90 -3.73 -21.70 -4.87
C PRO A 90 -3.01 -22.79 -5.66
N LEU A 91 -3.50 -23.18 -6.81
CA LEU A 91 -2.86 -24.19 -7.65
C LEU A 91 -1.71 -23.62 -8.48
N GLY A 92 -1.51 -22.30 -8.46
CA GLY A 92 -0.44 -21.66 -9.22
C GLY A 92 -0.59 -21.80 -10.73
N VAL A 93 -1.73 -22.26 -11.21
CA VAL A 93 -2.00 -22.34 -12.63
C VAL A 93 -2.13 -20.91 -13.17
N ASN A 94 -1.43 -20.64 -14.26
CA ASN A 94 -1.48 -19.31 -14.87
C ASN A 94 -2.85 -19.09 -15.50
N VAL A 95 -3.80 -18.70 -14.69
CA VAL A 95 -5.15 -18.39 -15.13
C VAL A 95 -5.18 -16.92 -15.51
N ALA A 96 -5.97 -16.60 -16.52
CA ALA A 96 -6.28 -15.21 -16.84
C ALA A 96 -6.68 -14.48 -15.55
N ALA A 97 -6.31 -13.20 -15.44
CA ALA A 97 -6.50 -12.41 -14.24
C ALA A 97 -7.85 -12.67 -13.57
N LEU A 98 -7.81 -13.15 -12.34
CA LEU A 98 -9.02 -13.41 -11.57
C LEU A 98 -9.70 -12.09 -11.23
N LYS A 99 -11.01 -12.08 -11.34
CA LYS A 99 -11.80 -10.87 -11.07
C LYS A 99 -11.95 -10.68 -9.56
N PHE A 100 -11.83 -9.44 -9.13
CA PHE A 100 -12.05 -9.06 -7.75
C PHE A 100 -12.53 -7.62 -7.68
N GLU A 101 -13.10 -7.26 -6.54
CA GLU A 101 -13.54 -5.90 -6.26
C GLU A 101 -13.19 -5.54 -4.82
N ILE A 102 -12.81 -4.30 -4.59
CA ILE A 102 -12.59 -3.77 -3.25
C ILE A 102 -13.84 -3.01 -2.83
N ALA A 103 -14.37 -3.35 -1.67
CA ALA A 103 -15.61 -2.73 -1.20
C ALA A 103 -15.55 -2.46 0.30
N LEU A 104 -16.46 -1.61 0.76
CA LEU A 104 -16.70 -1.37 2.18
C LEU A 104 -18.00 -2.04 2.57
N LEU A 105 -18.00 -2.77 3.66
CA LEU A 105 -19.22 -3.31 4.27
C LEU A 105 -19.99 -2.20 5.00
N GLU A 106 -21.19 -2.49 5.45
CA GLU A 106 -22.03 -1.54 6.18
C GLU A 106 -21.32 -0.94 7.41
N ASP A 107 -20.47 -1.73 8.07
CA ASP A 107 -19.71 -1.29 9.22
C ASP A 107 -18.36 -0.62 8.86
N ASP A 108 -18.19 -0.23 7.59
CA ASP A 108 -16.98 0.36 7.03
C ASP A 108 -15.76 -0.57 7.01
N THR A 109 -15.95 -1.87 7.21
CA THR A 109 -14.87 -2.84 7.04
C THR A 109 -14.51 -2.99 5.57
N LYS A 110 -13.25 -2.77 5.24
CA LYS A 110 -12.75 -2.91 3.88
C LYS A 110 -12.50 -4.38 3.56
N VAL A 111 -13.03 -4.85 2.44
CA VAL A 111 -12.95 -6.27 2.06
C VAL A 111 -12.57 -6.43 0.60
N ILE A 112 -12.05 -7.61 0.28
CA ILE A 112 -11.79 -8.04 -1.09
C ILE A 112 -12.87 -9.03 -1.48
N LEU A 113 -13.63 -8.73 -2.52
CA LEU A 113 -14.72 -9.58 -3.02
C LEU A 113 -14.24 -10.35 -4.25
N THR A 114 -14.42 -11.66 -4.23
CA THR A 114 -14.04 -12.52 -5.36
C THR A 114 -14.83 -13.82 -5.30
N ASP A 115 -14.84 -14.56 -6.41
CA ASP A 115 -15.44 -15.89 -6.49
C ASP A 115 -14.43 -17.01 -6.24
N GLU A 116 -13.18 -16.68 -6.00
CA GLU A 116 -12.12 -17.66 -5.82
C GLU A 116 -12.05 -18.15 -4.38
N ALA A 117 -12.16 -19.49 -4.19
CA ALA A 117 -11.93 -20.11 -2.90
C ALA A 117 -10.44 -20.14 -2.59
N SER A 118 -10.06 -19.87 -1.34
CA SER A 118 -8.64 -19.88 -0.90
C SER A 118 -7.75 -18.98 -1.74
N ALA A 119 -8.19 -17.79 -2.03
CA ALA A 119 -7.46 -16.83 -2.85
C ALA A 119 -6.14 -16.40 -2.21
N GLU A 120 -5.09 -16.35 -3.02
CA GLU A 120 -3.84 -15.68 -2.66
C GLU A 120 -3.85 -14.30 -3.27
N VAL A 121 -3.57 -13.29 -2.46
CA VAL A 121 -3.60 -11.89 -2.87
C VAL A 121 -2.18 -11.35 -2.92
N PHE A 122 -1.84 -10.67 -4.00
CA PHE A 122 -0.59 -9.91 -4.03
C PHE A 122 -0.89 -8.42 -4.12
N TYR A 123 -0.09 -7.64 -3.40
CA TYR A 123 -0.38 -6.24 -3.20
C TYR A 123 0.89 -5.43 -2.98
N THR A 124 0.76 -4.12 -3.13
CA THR A 124 1.81 -3.18 -2.77
C THR A 124 1.64 -2.81 -1.31
N SER A 125 2.66 -3.13 -0.51
CA SER A 125 2.68 -2.81 0.92
C SER A 125 3.17 -1.39 1.14
N GLN A 126 2.69 -0.77 2.21
CA GLN A 126 3.22 0.51 2.66
C GLN A 126 4.64 0.29 3.20
N VAL A 127 5.62 0.92 2.58
CA VAL A 127 7.01 0.85 3.02
C VAL A 127 7.30 2.06 3.90
N THR A 128 7.54 1.81 5.18
CA THR A 128 7.78 2.87 6.17
C THR A 128 9.24 3.01 6.56
N ASP A 129 10.03 1.97 6.34
CA ASP A 129 11.45 1.98 6.63
C ASP A 129 12.24 2.35 5.39
N THR A 130 12.98 3.47 5.48
CA THR A 130 13.80 4.00 4.39
C THR A 130 15.30 3.90 4.68
N THR A 131 15.69 3.26 5.76
CA THR A 131 17.11 3.08 6.11
C THR A 131 17.75 1.85 5.51
#